data_4b079e573d734efce393265e41635fb0
#
_entry.id   4b079e573d734efce393265e41635fb0
#
_cell.length_a   1.000
_cell.length_b   1.000
_cell.length_c   1.000
_cell.angle_alpha   90.00
_cell.angle_beta   90.00
_cell.angle_gamma   90.00
#
_symmetry.space_group_name_H-M   'P 1'
#
loop_
_entity.id
_entity.type
_entity.pdbx_description
1 polymer ?
#
loop_
_entity_poly.entity_id
_entity_poly.type
_entity_poly.pdbx_seq_one_letter_code
_entity_poly.pdbx_strand_id
1 'polypeptide(L)'
;MLNGSTTLTGPNCENYKDGNSQVKAAVQFLTEHRGAVKYVTIDIGANDVQRCATAAGIDIGCAVAGIATIAANLPTILTQLRAASGAAPVYVGMNYYNPFLASYLTGSKGMGLAAVTSLAEFVVNNIEENAHRAANGRIAYVSGAFHSYDFFTQKDLPTVGPVPLNVYNLCTLTYMCAVQNIHANAAGYQVIADTFSAALAAPPKVG
;
A
#
# COMPACT_ATOMS: atom_id res chain seq x y z
N MET A 1 -9.91 -9.57 -1.38
CA MET A 1 -10.28 -8.32 -0.69
C MET A 1 -10.25 -7.10 -1.60
N LEU A 2 -9.58 -7.16 -2.73
CA LEU A 2 -9.54 -6.08 -3.72
C LEU A 2 -10.90 -5.73 -4.33
N ASN A 3 -11.86 -6.64 -4.31
CA ASN A 3 -13.23 -6.37 -4.77
C ASN A 3 -14.09 -5.61 -3.74
N GLY A 4 -13.48 -4.97 -2.78
CA GLY A 4 -14.17 -4.22 -1.75
C GLY A 4 -14.69 -5.13 -0.66
N SER A 5 -13.78 -5.81 -0.06
CA SER A 5 -14.08 -6.86 0.86
C SER A 5 -14.95 -6.43 2.02
N THR A 6 -15.80 -7.38 2.30
CA THR A 6 -16.51 -7.60 3.53
C THR A 6 -15.68 -7.51 4.82
N THR A 7 -14.35 -7.51 4.78
CA THR A 7 -13.53 -7.39 6.01
C THR A 7 -13.48 -5.98 6.59
N LEU A 8 -13.91 -4.98 5.86
CA LEU A 8 -14.17 -3.65 6.40
C LEU A 8 -15.62 -3.49 6.89
N THR A 9 -16.45 -4.50 6.73
CA THR A 9 -17.76 -4.59 7.37
C THR A 9 -17.63 -5.04 8.81
N GLY A 10 -16.86 -4.30 9.61
CA GLY A 10 -17.01 -4.36 11.05
C GLY A 10 -18.37 -3.77 11.44
N PRO A 11 -18.81 -3.96 12.68
CA PRO A 11 -20.10 -3.43 13.17
C PRO A 11 -20.27 -1.92 13.01
N ASN A 12 -19.20 -1.20 12.62
CA ASN A 12 -19.16 0.25 12.47
C ASN A 12 -19.14 0.73 11.00
N CYS A 13 -19.16 -0.15 10.01
CA CYS A 13 -19.15 0.21 8.58
C CYS A 13 -20.55 0.02 7.98
N GLU A 14 -21.43 0.98 8.19
CA GLU A 14 -22.82 0.92 7.71
C GLU A 14 -22.92 0.86 6.18
N ASN A 15 -21.97 1.48 5.48
CA ASN A 15 -21.97 1.58 4.01
C ASN A 15 -21.70 0.26 3.28
N TYR A 16 -21.30 -0.81 3.99
CA TYR A 16 -20.91 -2.09 3.37
C TYR A 16 -21.77 -3.27 3.84
N LYS A 17 -22.91 -3.00 4.46
CA LYS A 17 -23.92 -4.02 4.83
C LYS A 17 -24.57 -4.62 3.57
N ASP A 18 -25.17 -5.79 3.71
CA ASP A 18 -26.04 -6.41 2.72
C ASP A 18 -25.42 -6.67 1.34
N GLY A 19 -24.17 -7.11 1.32
CA GLY A 19 -23.47 -7.46 0.09
C GLY A 19 -22.92 -6.25 -0.68
N ASN A 20 -22.95 -5.07 -0.08
CA ASN A 20 -22.22 -3.91 -0.60
C ASN A 20 -20.70 -4.08 -0.41
N SER A 21 -19.90 -3.28 -1.11
CA SER A 21 -18.44 -3.31 -1.04
C SER A 21 -17.86 -1.91 -1.23
N GLN A 22 -16.60 -1.71 -0.84
CA GLN A 22 -15.90 -0.44 -1.09
C GLN A 22 -16.00 -0.02 -2.56
N VAL A 23 -15.81 -0.96 -3.48
CA VAL A 23 -15.88 -0.68 -4.92
C VAL A 23 -17.29 -0.27 -5.32
N LYS A 24 -18.32 -1.00 -4.88
CA LYS A 24 -19.71 -0.64 -5.19
C LYS A 24 -20.07 0.75 -4.66
N ALA A 25 -19.70 1.04 -3.40
CA ALA A 25 -19.95 2.35 -2.80
C ALA A 25 -19.19 3.46 -3.53
N ALA A 26 -17.93 3.25 -3.90
CA ALA A 26 -17.14 4.21 -4.65
C ALA A 26 -17.69 4.42 -6.07
N VAL A 27 -18.09 3.37 -6.77
CA VAL A 27 -18.72 3.44 -8.10
C VAL A 27 -20.04 4.23 -8.04
N GLN A 28 -20.88 3.94 -7.05
CA GLN A 28 -22.11 4.70 -6.84
C GLN A 28 -21.81 6.18 -6.62
N PHE A 29 -20.95 6.51 -5.66
CA PHE A 29 -20.57 7.90 -5.35
C PHE A 29 -20.02 8.64 -6.58
N LEU A 30 -19.08 8.01 -7.31
CA LEU A 30 -18.48 8.59 -8.51
C LEU A 30 -19.49 8.80 -9.64
N THR A 31 -20.48 7.93 -9.75
CA THR A 31 -21.56 8.07 -10.73
C THR A 31 -22.48 9.25 -10.39
N GLU A 32 -22.90 9.36 -9.13
CA GLU A 32 -23.76 10.43 -8.64
C GLU A 32 -23.08 11.80 -8.68
N HIS A 33 -21.73 11.84 -8.54
CA HIS A 33 -20.94 13.07 -8.51
C HIS A 33 -20.05 13.24 -9.75
N ARG A 34 -20.44 12.63 -10.87
CA ARG A 34 -19.68 12.69 -12.13
C ARG A 34 -19.43 14.14 -12.55
N GLY A 35 -18.16 14.48 -12.79
CA GLY A 35 -17.73 15.83 -13.14
C GLY A 35 -17.44 16.76 -11.96
N ALA A 36 -17.87 16.43 -10.74
CA ALA A 36 -17.59 17.21 -9.55
C ALA A 36 -16.33 16.71 -8.80
N VAL A 37 -16.03 15.42 -8.88
CA VAL A 37 -14.83 14.83 -8.25
C VAL A 37 -13.59 15.22 -9.04
N LYS A 38 -12.58 15.77 -8.36
CA LYS A 38 -11.30 16.19 -8.96
C LYS A 38 -10.19 15.18 -8.75
N TYR A 39 -10.19 14.50 -7.61
CA TYR A 39 -9.14 13.57 -7.21
C TYR A 39 -9.75 12.29 -6.67
N VAL A 40 -9.13 11.15 -7.00
CA VAL A 40 -9.43 9.84 -6.42
C VAL A 40 -8.12 9.25 -5.94
N THR A 41 -7.97 9.06 -4.64
CA THR A 41 -6.81 8.38 -4.05
C THR A 41 -7.18 6.94 -3.71
N ILE A 42 -6.26 6.01 -3.95
CA ILE A 42 -6.49 4.57 -3.80
C ILE A 42 -5.31 3.95 -3.06
N ASP A 43 -5.64 3.25 -1.97
CA ASP A 43 -4.72 2.51 -1.12
C ASP A 43 -5.39 1.18 -0.75
N ILE A 44 -5.18 0.15 -1.58
CA ILE A 44 -5.76 -1.19 -1.43
C ILE A 44 -4.79 -2.26 -1.90
N GLY A 45 -4.92 -3.50 -1.39
CA GLY A 45 -4.11 -4.65 -1.80
C GLY A 45 -3.23 -5.22 -0.67
N ALA A 46 -2.72 -4.39 0.23
CA ALA A 46 -1.84 -4.83 1.31
C ALA A 46 -2.44 -5.99 2.13
N ASN A 47 -3.73 -5.97 2.39
CA ASN A 47 -4.42 -7.01 3.16
C ASN A 47 -4.44 -8.38 2.47
N ASP A 48 -4.28 -8.45 1.16
CA ASP A 48 -4.24 -9.72 0.42
C ASP A 48 -2.98 -10.51 0.71
N VAL A 49 -1.88 -9.84 1.02
CA VAL A 49 -0.58 -10.46 1.35
C VAL A 49 -0.23 -10.42 2.83
N GLN A 50 -0.64 -9.37 3.54
CA GLN A 50 -0.32 -9.16 4.95
C GLN A 50 -0.88 -10.27 5.87
N ARG A 51 -2.07 -10.78 5.57
CA ARG A 51 -2.68 -11.91 6.30
C ARG A 51 -1.86 -13.19 6.26
N CYS A 52 -0.88 -13.28 5.35
CA CYS A 52 -0.01 -14.44 5.20
C CYS A 52 1.16 -14.45 6.19
N ALA A 53 1.34 -13.36 6.96
CA ALA A 53 2.27 -13.33 8.07
C ALA A 53 1.69 -14.07 9.27
N THR A 54 2.46 -14.99 9.81
CA THR A 54 2.12 -15.81 10.98
C THR A 54 3.20 -15.70 12.04
N ALA A 55 2.95 -16.18 13.24
CA ALA A 55 3.98 -16.27 14.30
C ALA A 55 5.17 -17.17 13.90
N ALA A 56 4.98 -18.12 12.98
CA ALA A 56 6.01 -19.01 12.47
C ALA A 56 6.82 -18.41 11.29
N GLY A 57 6.38 -17.28 10.73
CA GLY A 57 6.96 -16.64 9.55
C GLY A 57 5.90 -16.32 8.51
N ILE A 58 6.28 -16.36 7.23
CA ILE A 58 5.37 -16.07 6.12
C ILE A 58 4.95 -17.37 5.43
N ASP A 59 3.65 -17.55 5.28
CA ASP A 59 3.08 -18.57 4.40
C ASP A 59 3.26 -18.14 2.93
N ILE A 60 4.23 -18.75 2.27
CA ILE A 60 4.59 -18.44 0.88
C ILE A 60 3.43 -18.75 -0.08
N GLY A 61 2.72 -19.87 0.13
CA GLY A 61 1.58 -20.24 -0.71
C GLY A 61 0.46 -19.19 -0.63
N CYS A 62 0.14 -18.75 0.60
CA CYS A 62 -0.79 -17.66 0.83
C CYS A 62 -0.31 -16.35 0.18
N ALA A 63 0.97 -15.97 0.32
CA ALA A 63 1.51 -14.74 -0.25
C ALA A 63 1.43 -14.74 -1.79
N VAL A 64 1.81 -15.85 -2.45
CA VAL A 64 1.69 -16.01 -3.90
C VAL A 64 0.24 -15.89 -4.36
N ALA A 65 -0.71 -16.54 -3.66
CA ALA A 65 -2.13 -16.43 -3.97
C ALA A 65 -2.65 -14.99 -3.77
N GLY A 66 -2.21 -14.30 -2.72
CA GLY A 66 -2.53 -12.89 -2.47
C GLY A 66 -2.03 -11.98 -3.59
N ILE A 67 -0.78 -12.13 -4.02
CA ILE A 67 -0.19 -11.38 -5.14
C ILE A 67 -0.98 -11.63 -6.43
N ALA A 68 -1.32 -12.87 -6.73
CA ALA A 68 -2.14 -13.20 -7.91
C ALA A 68 -3.54 -12.55 -7.84
N THR A 69 -4.13 -12.49 -6.64
CA THR A 69 -5.41 -11.81 -6.40
C THR A 69 -5.32 -10.31 -6.67
N ILE A 70 -4.25 -9.64 -6.23
CA ILE A 70 -3.99 -8.22 -6.52
C ILE A 70 -3.88 -8.01 -8.04
N ALA A 71 -3.05 -8.80 -8.70
CA ALA A 71 -2.81 -8.68 -10.13
C ALA A 71 -4.09 -8.85 -10.98
N ALA A 72 -4.99 -9.75 -10.56
CA ALA A 72 -6.24 -10.00 -11.26
C ALA A 72 -7.31 -8.93 -10.98
N ASN A 73 -7.44 -8.46 -9.73
CA ASN A 73 -8.57 -7.64 -9.33
C ASN A 73 -8.33 -6.14 -9.46
N LEU A 74 -7.10 -5.66 -9.22
CA LEU A 74 -6.82 -4.21 -9.24
C LEU A 74 -7.14 -3.56 -10.60
N PRO A 75 -6.75 -4.12 -11.75
CA PRO A 75 -7.13 -3.56 -13.04
C PRO A 75 -8.65 -3.46 -13.24
N THR A 76 -9.40 -4.46 -12.77
CA THR A 76 -10.87 -4.48 -12.85
C THR A 76 -11.48 -3.39 -11.98
N ILE A 77 -10.99 -3.19 -10.76
CA ILE A 77 -11.43 -2.13 -9.84
C ILE A 77 -11.18 -0.76 -10.49
N LEU A 78 -9.97 -0.51 -10.96
CA LEU A 78 -9.61 0.76 -11.58
C LEU A 78 -10.46 1.06 -12.82
N THR A 79 -10.75 0.04 -13.63
CA THR A 79 -11.65 0.16 -14.80
C THR A 79 -13.07 0.56 -14.38
N GLN A 80 -13.63 -0.08 -13.35
CA GLN A 80 -14.97 0.27 -12.85
C GLN A 80 -15.04 1.70 -12.30
N LEU A 81 -14.03 2.10 -11.51
CA LEU A 81 -13.96 3.46 -10.96
C LEU A 81 -13.83 4.50 -12.08
N ARG A 82 -13.00 4.24 -13.10
CA ARG A 82 -12.86 5.13 -14.28
C ARG A 82 -14.14 5.22 -15.08
N ALA A 83 -14.83 4.11 -15.32
CA ALA A 83 -16.12 4.11 -16.02
C ALA A 83 -17.17 4.96 -15.28
N ALA A 84 -17.18 4.89 -13.96
CA ALA A 84 -18.11 5.66 -13.13
C ALA A 84 -17.79 7.16 -13.12
N SER A 85 -16.52 7.53 -12.90
CA SER A 85 -16.11 8.93 -12.76
C SER A 85 -15.94 9.68 -14.10
N GLY A 86 -15.68 8.97 -15.18
CA GLY A 86 -15.22 9.54 -16.45
C GLY A 86 -13.73 9.91 -16.41
N ALA A 87 -13.29 10.69 -17.40
CA ALA A 87 -11.88 11.02 -17.60
C ALA A 87 -11.36 12.16 -16.70
N ALA A 88 -12.25 12.98 -16.12
CA ALA A 88 -11.86 14.23 -15.46
C ALA A 88 -11.00 14.05 -14.18
N PRO A 89 -11.29 13.11 -13.25
CA PRO A 89 -10.53 13.00 -12.01
C PRO A 89 -9.08 12.52 -12.23
N VAL A 90 -8.16 13.12 -11.49
CA VAL A 90 -6.81 12.59 -11.35
C VAL A 90 -6.83 11.43 -10.35
N TYR A 91 -6.38 10.25 -10.79
CA TYR A 91 -6.25 9.07 -9.94
C TYR A 91 -4.82 8.95 -9.44
N VAL A 92 -4.66 8.74 -8.14
CA VAL A 92 -3.36 8.47 -7.52
C VAL A 92 -3.48 7.23 -6.65
N GLY A 93 -2.74 6.19 -7.01
CA GLY A 93 -2.50 5.04 -6.14
C GLY A 93 -1.21 5.23 -5.34
N MET A 94 -1.00 4.47 -4.30
CA MET A 94 0.29 4.40 -3.64
C MET A 94 0.90 3.00 -3.77
N ASN A 95 2.21 2.93 -3.74
CA ASN A 95 2.94 1.72 -3.43
C ASN A 95 3.25 1.65 -1.93
N TYR A 96 3.67 0.49 -1.42
CA TYR A 96 3.77 0.23 0.01
C TYR A 96 5.20 0.24 0.52
N TYR A 97 5.39 0.65 1.78
CA TYR A 97 6.56 0.33 2.57
C TYR A 97 6.43 -1.09 3.17
N ASN A 98 7.56 -1.73 3.49
CA ASN A 98 7.58 -3.09 4.02
C ASN A 98 7.56 -3.10 5.57
N PRO A 99 6.43 -3.41 6.23
CA PRO A 99 6.38 -3.46 7.69
C PRO A 99 7.22 -4.61 8.27
N PHE A 100 7.53 -5.65 7.49
CA PHE A 100 8.29 -6.81 7.94
C PHE A 100 9.80 -6.55 8.04
N LEU A 101 10.29 -5.39 7.59
CA LEU A 101 11.67 -4.95 7.83
C LEU A 101 12.03 -4.92 9.32
N ALA A 102 11.05 -4.74 10.21
CA ALA A 102 11.27 -4.81 11.66
C ALA A 102 11.84 -6.16 12.10
N SER A 103 11.62 -7.25 11.36
CA SER A 103 12.21 -8.56 11.66
C SER A 103 13.74 -8.53 11.63
N TYR A 104 14.34 -7.59 10.89
CA TYR A 104 15.80 -7.39 10.87
C TYR A 104 16.39 -7.30 12.28
N LEU A 105 15.67 -6.73 13.23
CA LEU A 105 16.10 -6.53 14.61
C LEU A 105 16.12 -7.82 15.43
N THR A 106 15.64 -8.94 14.90
CA THR A 106 15.55 -10.21 15.63
C THR A 106 16.71 -11.18 15.31
N GLY A 107 17.80 -10.66 14.74
CA GLY A 107 19.02 -11.42 14.42
C GLY A 107 19.00 -12.05 13.02
N SER A 108 19.91 -12.97 12.75
CA SER A 108 20.18 -13.49 11.39
C SER A 108 18.95 -14.07 10.67
N LYS A 109 18.09 -14.79 11.38
CA LYS A 109 16.83 -15.31 10.81
C LYS A 109 15.90 -14.17 10.40
N GLY A 110 15.80 -13.15 11.25
CA GLY A 110 14.99 -11.97 10.96
C GLY A 110 15.54 -11.12 9.81
N MET A 111 16.87 -11.03 9.67
CA MET A 111 17.49 -10.40 8.51
C MET A 111 17.11 -11.12 7.20
N GLY A 112 17.13 -12.45 7.20
CA GLY A 112 16.67 -13.27 6.07
C GLY A 112 15.20 -13.02 5.74
N LEU A 113 14.35 -12.93 6.76
CA LEU A 113 12.92 -12.64 6.59
C LEU A 113 12.70 -11.23 6.02
N ALA A 114 13.40 -10.21 6.51
CA ALA A 114 13.36 -8.86 5.98
C ALA A 114 13.73 -8.81 4.49
N ALA A 115 14.77 -9.55 4.09
CA ALA A 115 15.18 -9.62 2.69
C ALA A 115 14.11 -10.29 1.79
N VAL A 116 13.56 -11.42 2.21
CA VAL A 116 12.53 -12.14 1.45
C VAL A 116 11.24 -11.31 1.32
N THR A 117 10.82 -10.65 2.40
CA THR A 117 9.63 -9.80 2.37
C THR A 117 9.82 -8.56 1.51
N SER A 118 11.04 -8.01 1.43
CA SER A 118 11.33 -6.89 0.53
C SER A 118 11.25 -7.29 -0.93
N LEU A 119 11.62 -8.53 -1.28
CA LEU A 119 11.42 -9.03 -2.65
C LEU A 119 9.93 -9.19 -2.96
N ALA A 120 9.14 -9.73 -2.04
CA ALA A 120 7.68 -9.86 -2.22
C ALA A 120 7.00 -8.48 -2.34
N GLU A 121 7.38 -7.52 -1.50
CA GLU A 121 6.91 -6.13 -1.58
C GLU A 121 7.26 -5.49 -2.93
N PHE A 122 8.49 -5.69 -3.42
CA PHE A 122 8.90 -5.19 -4.72
C PHE A 122 7.99 -5.71 -5.84
N VAL A 123 7.61 -6.99 -5.81
CA VAL A 123 6.69 -7.58 -6.79
C VAL A 123 5.29 -6.95 -6.67
N VAL A 124 4.75 -6.83 -5.45
CA VAL A 124 3.45 -6.18 -5.21
C VAL A 124 3.46 -4.75 -5.71
N ASN A 125 4.47 -3.96 -5.34
CA ASN A 125 4.60 -2.57 -5.75
C ASN A 125 4.67 -2.40 -7.26
N ASN A 126 5.36 -3.29 -7.98
CA ASN A 126 5.37 -3.26 -9.44
C ASN A 126 4.00 -3.56 -10.06
N ILE A 127 3.23 -4.49 -9.47
CA ILE A 127 1.87 -4.79 -9.92
C ILE A 127 0.96 -3.57 -9.71
N GLU A 128 1.00 -2.96 -8.52
CA GLU A 128 0.24 -1.76 -8.18
C GLU A 128 0.56 -0.61 -9.16
N GLU A 129 1.85 -0.32 -9.34
CA GLU A 129 2.29 0.74 -10.23
C GLU A 129 1.85 0.53 -11.68
N ASN A 130 2.00 -0.68 -12.20
CA ASN A 130 1.63 -1.00 -13.57
C ASN A 130 0.12 -0.92 -13.77
N ALA A 131 -0.69 -1.42 -12.82
CA ALA A 131 -2.15 -1.34 -12.90
C ALA A 131 -2.63 0.12 -12.88
N HIS A 132 -2.10 0.95 -11.97
CA HIS A 132 -2.46 2.37 -11.91
C HIS A 132 -2.05 3.11 -13.19
N ARG A 133 -0.85 2.89 -13.72
CA ARG A 133 -0.37 3.50 -14.96
C ARG A 133 -1.23 3.08 -16.17
N ALA A 134 -1.59 1.80 -16.26
CA ALA A 134 -2.47 1.30 -17.31
C ALA A 134 -3.87 1.94 -17.28
N ALA A 135 -4.33 2.32 -16.08
CA ALA A 135 -5.58 3.07 -15.90
C ALA A 135 -5.41 4.60 -15.97
N ASN A 136 -4.33 5.11 -16.57
CA ASN A 136 -3.99 6.54 -16.61
C ASN A 136 -3.91 7.19 -15.20
N GLY A 137 -3.57 6.40 -14.19
CA GLY A 137 -3.31 6.89 -12.84
C GLY A 137 -1.86 7.29 -12.62
N ARG A 138 -1.62 7.94 -11.49
CA ARG A 138 -0.31 8.33 -10.98
C ARG A 138 0.02 7.48 -9.75
N ILE A 139 1.29 7.49 -9.33
CA ILE A 139 1.75 6.76 -8.16
C ILE A 139 2.37 7.74 -7.16
N ALA A 140 1.92 7.65 -5.92
CA ALA A 140 2.61 8.16 -4.76
C ALA A 140 3.66 7.12 -4.32
N TYR A 141 4.94 7.41 -4.56
CA TYR A 141 6.05 6.48 -4.32
C TYR A 141 6.43 6.41 -2.83
N VAL A 142 5.57 5.82 -2.02
CA VAL A 142 5.76 5.70 -0.57
C VAL A 142 6.94 4.79 -0.24
N SER A 143 7.13 3.68 -0.98
CA SER A 143 8.31 2.80 -0.78
C SER A 143 9.62 3.56 -0.97
N GLY A 144 9.69 4.46 -1.97
CA GLY A 144 10.85 5.32 -2.20
C GLY A 144 11.07 6.33 -1.08
N ALA A 145 10.02 6.99 -0.60
CA ALA A 145 10.09 7.96 0.49
C ALA A 145 10.48 7.32 1.84
N PHE A 146 10.10 6.05 2.04
CA PHE A 146 10.53 5.24 3.20
C PHE A 146 11.91 4.61 3.01
N HIS A 147 12.54 4.76 1.83
CA HIS A 147 13.77 4.09 1.45
C HIS A 147 13.71 2.56 1.64
N SER A 148 12.57 1.94 1.32
CA SER A 148 12.25 0.53 1.63
C SER A 148 13.28 -0.47 1.14
N TYR A 149 14.09 -0.12 0.13
CA TYR A 149 15.09 -1.01 -0.47
C TYR A 149 16.53 -0.63 -0.14
N ASP A 150 16.78 0.38 0.72
CA ASP A 150 18.13 0.77 1.11
C ASP A 150 18.62 -0.06 2.31
N PHE A 151 19.25 -1.19 2.02
CA PHE A 151 19.91 -2.05 2.98
C PHE A 151 21.39 -1.67 3.25
N PHE A 152 21.92 -0.67 2.55
CA PHE A 152 23.35 -0.35 2.56
C PHE A 152 23.70 0.85 3.42
N THR A 153 22.92 1.92 3.34
CA THR A 153 23.10 3.12 4.16
C THR A 153 22.80 2.79 5.63
N GLN A 154 23.71 3.12 6.53
CA GLN A 154 23.53 2.87 7.96
C GLN A 154 23.07 4.13 8.70
N LYS A 155 22.18 3.92 9.67
CA LYS A 155 21.67 4.94 10.61
C LYS A 155 21.64 4.38 12.01
N ASP A 156 21.96 5.23 13.00
CA ASP A 156 21.85 4.84 14.40
C ASP A 156 20.40 4.91 14.87
N LEU A 157 19.82 3.74 15.13
CA LEU A 157 18.50 3.62 15.76
C LEU A 157 18.69 3.68 17.29
N PRO A 158 18.01 4.61 17.99
CA PRO A 158 18.14 4.74 19.43
C PRO A 158 17.95 3.40 20.15
N THR A 159 18.81 3.10 21.13
CA THR A 159 18.83 1.85 21.93
C THR A 159 19.20 0.57 21.20
N VAL A 160 19.35 0.59 19.86
CA VAL A 160 19.70 -0.57 19.03
C VAL A 160 21.11 -0.42 18.45
N GLY A 161 21.47 0.77 17.97
CA GLY A 161 22.71 1.04 17.25
C GLY A 161 22.53 1.09 15.74
N PRO A 162 23.61 0.89 14.94
CA PRO A 162 23.56 0.98 13.49
C PRO A 162 22.64 -0.06 12.87
N VAL A 163 21.70 0.39 12.04
CA VAL A 163 20.79 -0.43 11.24
C VAL A 163 20.71 0.12 9.82
N PRO A 164 20.29 -0.69 8.82
CA PRO A 164 20.02 -0.18 7.48
C PRO A 164 18.97 0.92 7.47
N LEU A 165 19.07 1.86 6.52
CA LEU A 165 18.18 3.02 6.43
C LEU A 165 16.70 2.63 6.29
N ASN A 166 16.40 1.56 5.55
CA ASN A 166 15.05 1.05 5.42
C ASN A 166 14.46 0.59 6.77
N VAL A 167 15.27 -0.09 7.60
CA VAL A 167 14.87 -0.52 8.96
C VAL A 167 14.71 0.70 9.87
N TYR A 168 15.66 1.64 9.81
CA TYR A 168 15.57 2.89 10.57
C TYR A 168 14.28 3.66 10.25
N ASN A 169 14.01 3.88 8.96
CA ASN A 169 12.82 4.62 8.55
C ASN A 169 11.53 3.89 8.92
N LEU A 170 11.50 2.55 8.76
CA LEU A 170 10.34 1.80 9.21
C LEU A 170 10.09 2.03 10.71
N CYS A 171 11.12 1.89 11.55
CA CYS A 171 10.96 2.03 13.01
C CYS A 171 10.60 3.45 13.45
N THR A 172 11.07 4.47 12.74
CA THR A 172 10.83 5.88 13.11
C THR A 172 9.56 6.47 12.49
N LEU A 173 9.10 5.91 11.36
CA LEU A 173 7.92 6.41 10.64
C LEU A 173 6.66 5.55 10.86
N THR A 174 6.78 4.43 11.58
CA THR A 174 5.64 3.55 11.87
C THR A 174 5.59 3.20 13.35
N TYR A 175 4.48 2.58 13.76
CA TYR A 175 4.35 2.00 15.09
C TYR A 175 4.90 0.57 15.17
N MET A 176 5.50 0.04 14.09
CA MET A 176 5.85 -1.39 13.99
C MET A 176 6.88 -1.82 15.03
N CYS A 177 7.97 -1.06 15.19
CA CYS A 177 9.04 -1.42 16.13
C CYS A 177 8.66 -1.15 17.59
N ALA A 178 7.78 -0.18 17.85
CA ALA A 178 7.40 0.19 19.22
C ALA A 178 6.30 -0.71 19.80
N VAL A 179 5.28 -1.04 19.00
CA VAL A 179 4.07 -1.74 19.48
C VAL A 179 3.56 -2.80 18.49
N GLN A 180 4.39 -3.24 17.54
CA GLN A 180 4.07 -4.26 16.53
C GLN A 180 2.81 -3.90 15.69
N ASN A 181 2.60 -2.62 15.45
CA ASN A 181 1.52 -2.12 14.63
C ASN A 181 2.10 -1.59 13.32
N ILE A 182 1.65 -2.15 12.21
CA ILE A 182 2.16 -1.87 10.86
C ILE A 182 1.87 -0.45 10.35
N HIS A 183 0.94 0.28 10.97
CA HIS A 183 0.50 1.57 10.47
C HIS A 183 1.58 2.65 10.71
N ALA A 184 1.62 3.62 9.81
CA ALA A 184 2.44 4.80 9.95
C ALA A 184 2.08 5.59 11.20
N ASN A 185 3.06 6.21 11.85
CA ASN A 185 2.83 7.21 12.89
C ASN A 185 2.62 8.61 12.26
N ALA A 186 2.48 9.65 13.05
CA ALA A 186 2.23 10.99 12.54
C ALA A 186 3.30 11.46 11.53
N ALA A 187 4.58 11.17 11.79
CA ALA A 187 5.67 11.51 10.87
C ALA A 187 5.57 10.70 9.57
N GLY A 188 5.27 9.40 9.66
CA GLY A 188 5.08 8.54 8.49
C GLY A 188 3.86 8.95 7.66
N TYR A 189 2.74 9.31 8.30
CA TYR A 189 1.59 9.83 7.56
C TYR A 189 1.89 11.16 6.87
N GLN A 190 2.75 12.02 7.45
CA GLN A 190 3.20 13.23 6.77
C GLN A 190 4.01 12.87 5.51
N VAL A 191 4.94 11.91 5.59
CA VAL A 191 5.70 11.44 4.43
C VAL A 191 4.76 10.88 3.35
N ILE A 192 3.74 10.09 3.73
CA ILE A 192 2.74 9.57 2.79
C ILE A 192 1.97 10.73 2.14
N ALA A 193 1.50 11.70 2.92
CA ALA A 193 0.76 12.86 2.40
C ALA A 193 1.60 13.69 1.41
N ASP A 194 2.89 13.87 1.70
CA ASP A 194 3.80 14.59 0.83
C ASP A 194 4.00 13.86 -0.52
N THR A 195 4.09 12.52 -0.51
CA THR A 195 4.18 11.75 -1.76
C THR A 195 2.90 11.82 -2.59
N PHE A 196 1.73 11.79 -1.96
CA PHE A 196 0.46 12.01 -2.66
C PHE A 196 0.38 13.43 -3.24
N SER A 197 0.78 14.43 -2.47
CA SER A 197 0.80 15.83 -2.91
C SER A 197 1.71 16.03 -4.11
N ALA A 198 2.91 15.45 -4.07
CA ALA A 198 3.84 15.47 -5.20
C ALA A 198 3.28 14.77 -6.45
N ALA A 199 2.63 13.61 -6.27
CA ALA A 199 2.00 12.90 -7.36
C ALA A 199 0.82 13.69 -7.97
N LEU A 200 0.05 14.41 -7.16
CA LEU A 200 -1.04 15.27 -7.62
C LEU A 200 -0.55 16.51 -8.36
N ALA A 201 0.58 17.09 -7.92
CA ALA A 201 1.18 18.27 -8.56
C ALA A 201 1.94 17.95 -9.86
N ALA A 202 2.30 16.69 -10.12
CA ALA A 202 3.03 16.30 -11.31
C ALA A 202 2.24 16.69 -12.58
N PRO A 203 2.91 17.16 -13.67
CA PRO A 203 2.21 17.44 -14.92
C PRO A 203 1.56 16.16 -15.48
N PRO A 204 0.46 16.27 -16.25
CA PRO A 204 -0.09 15.14 -16.95
C PRO A 204 0.99 14.55 -17.88
N LYS A 205 1.07 13.21 -17.93
CA LYS A 205 1.93 12.56 -18.92
C LYS A 205 1.42 12.92 -20.30
N VAL A 206 2.25 13.60 -21.07
CA VAL A 206 2.01 13.78 -22.51
C VAL A 206 2.21 12.39 -23.12
N GLY A 207 1.12 11.77 -23.60
CA GLY A 207 1.12 10.50 -24.32
C GLY A 207 1.72 10.64 -25.71
#